data_b185eb2c86a190db5ee25ac5547aa786
#
_entry.id   b185eb2c86a190db5ee25ac5547aa786
#
_cell.length_a   1.000
_cell.length_b   1.000
_cell.length_c   1.000
_cell.angle_alpha   90.00
_cell.angle_beta   90.00
_cell.angle_gamma   90.00
#
_symmetry.space_group_name_H-M   'P 1'
#
loop_
_entity.id
_entity.type
_entity.pdbx_description
1 polymer ?
#
loop_
_entity_poly.entity_id
_entity_poly.type
_entity_poly.pdbx_seq_one_letter_code
_entity_poly.pdbx_strand_id
1 'polypeptide(L)'
;MRYPLRLIAFISCTAVLGCSQSSDKSEQAGAAGTRADLKKECFRAVFEKDTADLVMNTTADGKVKGTLVMSYGEVKPNAVEKTVNRGDIDGSFKGDTLFVNYTYKTGSVNKTVYTNPLAFLKKGETLIMGVGDIETSMGRTYFLKDKPIDFEIGRFKFQPGECKN
;
A
#
# COMPACT_ATOMS: atom_id res chain seq x y z
N MET A 1 -47.29 -45.64 -26.67
CA MET A 1 -47.59 -46.94 -26.11
C MET A 1 -47.01 -47.02 -24.69
N ARG A 2 -47.92 -47.11 -23.77
CA ARG A 2 -47.83 -47.82 -22.50
C ARG A 2 -46.94 -47.25 -21.36
N TYR A 3 -47.62 -46.56 -20.45
CA TYR A 3 -47.26 -46.48 -19.04
C TYR A 3 -47.43 -47.87 -18.32
N PRO A 4 -46.80 -48.11 -17.16
CA PRO A 4 -47.51 -48.04 -15.91
C PRO A 4 -46.64 -47.40 -14.81
N LEU A 5 -47.08 -46.47 -14.02
CA LEU A 5 -47.95 -46.43 -12.83
C LEU A 5 -47.67 -47.52 -11.75
N ARG A 6 -47.07 -47.18 -10.62
CA ARG A 6 -47.21 -47.78 -9.27
C ARG A 6 -46.61 -46.76 -8.27
N LEU A 7 -47.41 -46.09 -7.54
CA LEU A 7 -48.15 -46.41 -6.29
C LEU A 7 -47.27 -46.47 -5.05
N ILE A 8 -47.35 -45.43 -4.25
CA ILE A 8 -47.64 -45.23 -2.83
C ILE A 8 -46.80 -46.03 -1.81
N ALA A 9 -46.16 -45.26 -0.88
CA ALA A 9 -46.27 -45.57 0.55
C ALA A 9 -46.00 -44.29 1.40
N PHE A 10 -47.04 -43.83 2.05
CA PHE A 10 -46.98 -42.87 3.17
C PHE A 10 -46.38 -43.57 4.36
N ILE A 11 -45.43 -42.95 5.03
CA ILE A 11 -45.16 -43.20 6.45
C ILE A 11 -45.03 -41.86 7.14
N SER A 12 -46.07 -41.60 7.93
CA SER A 12 -46.16 -40.57 8.95
C SER A 12 -45.41 -41.03 10.18
N CYS A 13 -44.59 -40.21 10.79
CA CYS A 13 -44.22 -40.35 12.21
C CYS A 13 -43.81 -39.01 12.82
N THR A 14 -44.75 -38.51 13.58
CA THR A 14 -44.77 -37.82 14.87
C THR A 14 -43.60 -36.97 15.34
N ALA A 15 -43.99 -35.77 15.75
CA ALA A 15 -43.31 -34.71 16.45
C ALA A 15 -42.57 -35.14 17.72
N VAL A 16 -41.43 -34.52 17.95
CA VAL A 16 -40.91 -34.25 19.31
C VAL A 16 -40.47 -32.80 19.38
N LEU A 17 -41.21 -32.02 20.17
CA LEU A 17 -40.81 -30.70 20.65
C LEU A 17 -39.68 -30.89 21.67
N GLY A 18 -38.51 -30.33 21.34
CA GLY A 18 -37.41 -30.16 22.28
C GLY A 18 -36.92 -28.73 22.21
N CYS A 19 -37.44 -27.86 23.07
CA CYS A 19 -36.80 -26.59 23.38
C CYS A 19 -35.51 -26.86 24.12
N SER A 20 -34.40 -26.42 23.61
CA SER A 20 -33.18 -26.22 24.37
C SER A 20 -32.53 -24.93 23.89
N GLN A 21 -32.65 -23.91 24.75
CA GLN A 21 -31.89 -22.69 24.68
C GLN A 21 -30.42 -23.04 24.87
N SER A 22 -29.58 -22.63 23.95
CA SER A 22 -28.16 -22.42 24.20
C SER A 22 -27.63 -21.36 23.25
N SER A 23 -27.37 -20.21 23.85
CA SER A 23 -26.27 -19.30 23.63
C SER A 23 -25.79 -19.08 22.16
N ASP A 24 -26.19 -17.94 21.63
CA ASP A 24 -25.51 -17.29 20.52
C ASP A 24 -23.99 -17.24 20.74
N LYS A 25 -23.30 -18.12 20.07
CA LYS A 25 -21.90 -17.96 19.78
C LYS A 25 -21.81 -17.72 18.28
N SER A 26 -21.87 -16.44 17.90
CA SER A 26 -21.53 -16.03 16.57
C SER A 26 -20.09 -16.48 16.29
N GLU A 27 -19.94 -17.60 15.64
CA GLU A 27 -18.70 -17.96 14.97
C GLU A 27 -18.53 -16.99 13.80
N GLN A 28 -17.87 -15.89 14.13
CA GLN A 28 -17.25 -15.04 13.17
C GLN A 28 -16.14 -15.87 12.52
N ALA A 29 -16.46 -16.48 11.38
CA ALA A 29 -15.49 -17.11 10.51
C ALA A 29 -14.55 -16.00 10.03
N GLY A 30 -13.57 -15.69 10.87
CA GLY A 30 -12.43 -14.89 10.49
C GLY A 30 -11.72 -15.64 9.36
N ALA A 31 -11.81 -15.12 8.15
CA ALA A 31 -10.93 -15.51 7.07
C ALA A 31 -9.49 -15.40 7.61
N ALA A 32 -8.92 -16.52 7.99
CA ALA A 32 -7.50 -16.67 8.23
C ALA A 32 -6.79 -16.53 6.86
N GLY A 33 -6.74 -15.29 6.36
CA GLY A 33 -5.80 -14.94 5.33
C GLY A 33 -4.44 -15.24 5.88
N THR A 34 -3.74 -16.16 5.28
CA THR A 34 -2.34 -16.50 5.54
C THR A 34 -1.62 -15.16 5.70
N ARG A 35 -1.13 -14.88 6.93
CA ARG A 35 -0.26 -13.72 7.18
C ARG A 35 0.97 -13.97 6.34
N ALA A 36 0.98 -13.42 5.11
CA ALA A 36 2.18 -13.38 4.31
C ALA A 36 3.27 -12.74 5.18
N ASP A 37 4.43 -13.38 5.29
CA ASP A 37 5.55 -12.84 6.03
C ASP A 37 5.88 -11.47 5.46
N LEU A 38 5.41 -10.41 6.14
CA LEU A 38 5.64 -9.04 5.76
C LEU A 38 6.95 -8.58 6.40
N LYS A 39 7.94 -8.32 5.57
CA LYS A 39 9.17 -7.67 6.04
C LYS A 39 8.91 -6.17 6.17
N LYS A 40 8.84 -5.67 7.40
CA LYS A 40 8.76 -4.23 7.69
C LYS A 40 10.16 -3.63 7.73
N GLU A 41 10.38 -2.60 6.93
CA GLU A 41 11.65 -1.85 6.86
C GLU A 41 11.34 -0.35 6.95
N CYS A 42 12.17 0.38 7.70
CA CYS A 42 12.05 1.82 7.89
C CYS A 42 13.33 2.51 7.46
N PHE A 43 13.16 3.62 6.77
CA PHE A 43 14.27 4.38 6.21
C PHE A 43 14.09 5.86 6.46
N ARG A 44 15.21 6.56 6.55
CA ARG A 44 15.24 8.01 6.64
C ARG A 44 16.24 8.59 5.66
N ALA A 45 15.86 9.69 5.01
CA ALA A 45 16.74 10.49 4.18
C ALA A 45 16.75 11.94 4.67
N VAL A 46 17.91 12.57 4.58
CA VAL A 46 18.11 13.99 4.86
C VAL A 46 18.87 14.60 3.68
N PHE A 47 18.34 15.69 3.16
CA PHE A 47 19.00 16.49 2.14
C PHE A 47 18.89 17.96 2.54
N GLU A 48 20.01 18.56 2.96
CA GLU A 48 20.03 19.92 3.51
C GLU A 48 19.04 20.08 4.68
N LYS A 49 17.98 20.88 4.47
CA LYS A 49 16.90 21.09 5.45
C LYS A 49 15.69 20.19 5.22
N ASP A 50 15.69 19.42 4.14
CA ASP A 50 14.62 18.52 3.77
C ASP A 50 14.82 17.15 4.41
N THR A 51 13.73 16.53 4.82
CA THR A 51 13.75 15.18 5.37
C THR A 51 12.68 14.31 4.73
N ALA A 52 12.96 13.01 4.65
CA ALA A 52 11.97 12.03 4.21
C ALA A 52 12.04 10.79 5.09
N ASP A 53 10.88 10.36 5.58
CA ASP A 53 10.72 9.13 6.36
C ASP A 53 9.86 8.15 5.55
N LEU A 54 10.40 6.95 5.29
CA LEU A 54 9.78 5.89 4.49
C LEU A 54 9.61 4.65 5.35
N VAL A 55 8.40 4.11 5.39
CA VAL A 55 8.08 2.81 5.97
C VAL A 55 7.57 1.90 4.87
N MET A 56 8.17 0.72 4.75
CA MET A 56 7.78 -0.28 3.76
C MET A 56 7.41 -1.60 4.43
N ASN A 57 6.37 -2.24 3.90
CA ASN A 57 6.02 -3.62 4.18
C ASN A 57 6.13 -4.38 2.86
N THR A 58 7.12 -5.28 2.78
CA THR A 58 7.42 -6.04 1.58
C THR A 58 6.95 -7.48 1.74
N THR A 59 6.17 -7.97 0.79
CA THR A 59 5.74 -9.37 0.70
C THR A 59 6.81 -10.23 0.02
N ALA A 60 6.75 -11.54 0.19
CA ALA A 60 7.69 -12.49 -0.42
C ALA A 60 7.72 -12.42 -1.96
N ASP A 61 6.62 -12.01 -2.60
CA ASP A 61 6.52 -11.81 -4.06
C ASP A 61 7.00 -10.41 -4.52
N GLY A 62 7.63 -9.64 -3.63
CA GLY A 62 8.23 -8.34 -3.94
C GLY A 62 7.26 -7.17 -4.07
N LYS A 63 6.00 -7.34 -3.68
CA LYS A 63 5.07 -6.22 -3.57
C LYS A 63 5.37 -5.42 -2.33
N VAL A 64 5.21 -4.10 -2.44
CA VAL A 64 5.51 -3.15 -1.38
C VAL A 64 4.30 -2.25 -1.15
N LYS A 65 3.92 -2.14 0.12
CA LYS A 65 2.99 -1.11 0.61
C LYS A 65 3.60 -0.41 1.80
N GLY A 66 3.29 0.87 1.97
CA GLY A 66 3.87 1.61 3.07
C GLY A 66 3.47 3.06 3.09
N THR A 67 4.23 3.87 3.83
CA THR A 67 4.00 5.30 3.94
C THR A 67 5.27 6.08 3.66
N LEU A 68 5.13 7.25 3.04
CA LEU A 68 6.22 8.20 2.82
C LEU A 68 5.79 9.58 3.31
N VAL A 69 6.63 10.17 4.14
CA VAL A 69 6.47 11.55 4.61
C VAL A 69 7.69 12.34 4.17
N MET A 70 7.46 13.39 3.38
CA MET A 70 8.51 14.30 2.91
C MET A 70 8.27 15.68 3.49
N SER A 71 9.22 16.20 4.27
CA SER A 71 9.15 17.51 4.92
C SER A 71 10.20 18.44 4.30
N TYR A 72 9.75 19.53 3.73
CA TYR A 72 10.62 20.52 3.09
C TYR A 72 10.96 21.61 4.10
N GLY A 73 12.25 21.80 4.36
CA GLY A 73 12.75 22.70 5.40
C GLY A 73 12.59 24.17 5.10
N GLU A 74 12.44 24.53 3.82
CA GLU A 74 12.22 25.90 3.40
C GLU A 74 10.75 26.29 3.52
N VAL A 75 10.49 27.38 4.24
CA VAL A 75 9.16 27.97 4.32
C VAL A 75 9.04 29.02 3.22
N LYS A 76 8.12 28.80 2.27
CA LYS A 76 7.89 29.77 1.19
C LYS A 76 7.41 31.11 1.75
N PRO A 77 7.79 32.24 1.15
CA PRO A 77 7.18 33.52 1.48
C PRO A 77 5.66 33.39 1.40
N ASN A 78 4.94 33.87 2.37
CA ASN A 78 3.47 33.77 2.50
C ASN A 78 2.92 32.37 2.84
N ALA A 79 3.76 31.37 3.16
CA ALA A 79 3.28 30.10 3.70
C ALA A 79 3.08 30.19 5.20
N VAL A 80 1.96 29.64 5.69
CA VAL A 80 1.65 29.58 7.13
C VAL A 80 2.36 28.42 7.82
N GLU A 81 2.80 27.42 7.05
CA GLU A 81 3.47 26.22 7.57
C GLU A 81 4.52 25.67 6.59
N LYS A 82 5.41 24.82 7.10
CA LYS A 82 6.31 24.04 6.26
C LYS A 82 5.52 23.14 5.31
N THR A 83 6.00 23.00 4.08
CA THR A 83 5.42 22.05 3.13
C THR A 83 5.75 20.63 3.60
N VAL A 84 4.72 19.85 3.91
CA VAL A 84 4.83 18.42 4.24
C VAL A 84 3.93 17.63 3.33
N ASN A 85 4.51 16.71 2.57
CA ASN A 85 3.78 15.72 1.80
C ASN A 85 3.69 14.43 2.63
N ARG A 86 2.48 13.95 2.85
CA ARG A 86 2.23 12.72 3.61
C ARG A 86 1.28 11.82 2.85
N GLY A 87 1.66 10.57 2.67
CA GLY A 87 0.81 9.63 1.95
C GLY A 87 1.33 8.21 1.92
N ASP A 88 0.63 7.40 1.14
CA ASP A 88 0.86 5.98 1.00
C ASP A 88 1.64 5.68 -0.28
N ILE A 89 2.44 4.63 -0.23
CA ILE A 89 3.10 4.05 -1.38
C ILE A 89 2.54 2.65 -1.66
N ASP A 90 2.38 2.33 -2.94
CA ASP A 90 1.97 1.01 -3.41
C ASP A 90 2.73 0.68 -4.70
N GLY A 91 3.41 -0.48 -4.74
CA GLY A 91 4.18 -0.87 -5.90
C GLY A 91 4.93 -2.18 -5.74
N SER A 92 6.02 -2.33 -6.49
CA SER A 92 6.81 -3.55 -6.46
C SER A 92 8.24 -3.33 -6.94
N PHE A 93 9.12 -4.25 -6.55
CA PHE A 93 10.47 -4.35 -7.08
C PHE A 93 10.48 -4.92 -8.49
N LYS A 94 11.32 -4.35 -9.36
CA LYS A 94 11.73 -4.89 -10.66
C LYS A 94 13.27 -4.90 -10.68
N GLY A 95 13.87 -6.06 -10.45
CA GLY A 95 15.29 -6.15 -10.14
C GLY A 95 15.60 -5.35 -8.87
N ASP A 96 16.61 -4.51 -8.93
CA ASP A 96 17.04 -3.68 -7.80
C ASP A 96 16.27 -2.35 -7.68
N THR A 97 15.29 -2.12 -8.54
CA THR A 97 14.52 -0.87 -8.53
C THR A 97 13.09 -1.10 -8.04
N LEU A 98 12.72 -0.38 -6.99
CA LEU A 98 11.35 -0.31 -6.49
C LEU A 98 10.60 0.81 -7.23
N PHE A 99 9.52 0.45 -7.91
CA PHE A 99 8.58 1.38 -8.53
C PHE A 99 7.30 1.44 -7.72
N VAL A 100 6.89 2.64 -7.32
CA VAL A 100 5.66 2.84 -6.54
C VAL A 100 4.84 4.01 -7.06
N ASN A 101 3.54 3.96 -6.80
CA ASN A 101 2.67 5.12 -6.83
C ASN A 101 2.64 5.72 -5.41
N TYR A 102 2.96 7.00 -5.31
CA TYR A 102 2.87 7.77 -4.08
C TYR A 102 1.61 8.62 -4.11
N THR A 103 0.63 8.27 -3.28
CA THR A 103 -0.64 8.98 -3.16
C THR A 103 -0.64 9.79 -1.89
N TYR A 104 -0.65 11.12 -1.99
CA TYR A 104 -0.35 12.01 -0.87
C TYR A 104 -1.21 13.28 -0.84
N LYS A 105 -1.18 13.92 0.31
CA LYS A 105 -1.68 15.29 0.53
C LYS A 105 -0.51 16.18 0.94
N THR A 106 -0.63 17.48 0.63
CA THR A 106 0.36 18.51 0.96
C THR A 106 -0.21 19.44 2.02
N GLY A 107 0.52 19.60 3.13
CA GLY A 107 0.12 20.44 4.25
C GLY A 107 -1.07 19.89 5.03
N SER A 108 -1.56 20.69 5.98
CA SER A 108 -2.65 20.29 6.88
C SER A 108 -4.05 20.67 6.35
N VAL A 109 -4.12 21.74 5.58
CA VAL A 109 -5.41 22.32 5.12
C VAL A 109 -5.80 21.91 3.70
N ASN A 110 -4.83 21.47 2.88
CA ASN A 110 -5.10 21.07 1.49
C ASN A 110 -5.80 19.70 1.44
N LYS A 111 -6.99 19.66 0.86
CA LYS A 111 -7.78 18.44 0.71
C LYS A 111 -7.47 17.67 -0.58
N THR A 112 -6.74 18.30 -1.51
CA THR A 112 -6.38 17.67 -2.79
C THR A 112 -5.46 16.48 -2.58
N VAL A 113 -5.79 15.38 -3.22
CA VAL A 113 -4.99 14.16 -3.25
C VAL A 113 -4.21 14.14 -4.56
N TYR A 114 -2.92 13.94 -4.47
CA TYR A 114 -2.01 13.81 -5.60
C TYR A 114 -1.50 12.39 -5.70
N THR A 115 -1.23 11.91 -6.91
CA THR A 115 -0.57 10.62 -7.13
C THR A 115 0.55 10.78 -8.14
N ASN A 116 1.78 10.50 -7.71
CA ASN A 116 2.98 10.56 -8.55
C ASN A 116 3.71 9.22 -8.52
N PRO A 117 4.30 8.79 -9.64
CA PRO A 117 5.21 7.66 -9.64
C PRO A 117 6.53 8.05 -8.96
N LEU A 118 7.08 7.13 -8.17
CA LEU A 118 8.43 7.22 -7.63
C LEU A 118 9.20 5.96 -7.96
N ALA A 119 10.53 6.10 -8.08
CA ALA A 119 11.44 4.99 -8.26
C ALA A 119 12.57 5.08 -7.24
N PHE A 120 12.93 3.95 -6.63
CA PHE A 120 14.03 3.85 -5.66
C PHE A 120 14.98 2.74 -6.10
N LEU A 121 16.23 3.09 -6.37
CA LEU A 121 17.28 2.10 -6.63
C LEU A 121 17.83 1.59 -5.31
N LYS A 122 17.82 0.28 -5.12
CA LYS A 122 18.42 -0.36 -3.95
C LYS A 122 19.90 -0.61 -4.20
N LYS A 123 20.77 0.01 -3.40
CA LYS A 123 22.22 -0.23 -3.35
C LYS A 123 22.61 -0.71 -1.95
N GLY A 124 22.77 -2.01 -1.77
CA GLY A 124 22.95 -2.60 -0.45
C GLY A 124 21.73 -2.38 0.44
N GLU A 125 21.90 -1.70 1.56
CA GLU A 125 20.81 -1.33 2.48
C GLU A 125 20.20 0.04 2.19
N THR A 126 20.78 0.81 1.27
CA THR A 126 20.35 2.18 0.93
C THR A 126 19.34 2.15 -0.23
N LEU A 127 18.34 3.03 -0.18
CA LEU A 127 17.44 3.31 -1.28
C LEU A 127 17.70 4.72 -1.81
N ILE A 128 17.96 4.86 -3.11
CA ILE A 128 18.21 6.15 -3.76
C ILE A 128 16.98 6.51 -4.58
N MET A 129 16.32 7.63 -4.24
CA MET A 129 15.17 8.11 -5.00
C MET A 129 15.64 8.71 -6.32
N GLY A 130 15.16 8.15 -7.44
CA GLY A 130 15.50 8.61 -8.78
C GLY A 130 14.68 9.80 -9.22
N VAL A 131 15.22 10.51 -10.20
CA VAL A 131 14.56 11.62 -10.91
C VAL A 131 14.32 11.18 -12.35
N GLY A 132 13.09 11.26 -12.81
CA GLY A 132 12.71 10.90 -14.17
C GLY A 132 11.64 11.82 -14.72
N ASP A 133 11.56 11.90 -16.04
CA ASP A 133 10.50 12.63 -16.71
C ASP A 133 9.16 11.90 -16.51
N ILE A 134 8.13 12.66 -16.15
CA ILE A 134 6.79 12.14 -15.94
C ILE A 134 5.80 12.78 -16.90
N GLU A 135 4.79 12.03 -17.31
CA GLU A 135 3.64 12.55 -18.02
C GLU A 135 2.34 12.16 -17.35
N THR A 136 1.31 12.95 -17.61
CA THR A 136 -0.04 12.65 -17.13
C THR A 136 -0.97 12.38 -18.32
N SER A 137 -1.56 11.21 -18.36
CA SER A 137 -2.53 10.83 -19.36
C SER A 137 -3.72 10.12 -18.69
N MET A 138 -4.93 10.47 -19.10
CA MET A 138 -6.18 9.92 -18.56
C MET A 138 -6.25 9.96 -17.02
N GLY A 139 -5.74 11.04 -16.41
CA GLY A 139 -5.75 11.23 -14.96
C GLY A 139 -4.75 10.39 -14.18
N ARG A 140 -3.81 9.73 -14.85
CA ARG A 140 -2.72 8.96 -14.23
C ARG A 140 -1.38 9.56 -14.62
N THR A 141 -0.48 9.64 -13.66
CA THR A 141 0.90 10.09 -13.84
C THR A 141 1.83 8.89 -13.86
N TYR A 142 2.77 8.83 -14.80
CA TYR A 142 3.74 7.76 -14.95
C TYR A 142 5.05 8.29 -15.53
N PHE A 143 6.14 7.53 -15.32
CA PHE A 143 7.41 7.85 -15.96
C PHE A 143 7.32 7.62 -17.47
N LEU A 144 7.95 8.51 -18.24
CA LEU A 144 8.11 8.34 -19.68
C LEU A 144 8.93 7.09 -19.96
N LYS A 145 8.39 6.18 -20.82
CA LYS A 145 9.01 4.89 -21.11
C LYS A 145 10.37 5.00 -21.81
N ASP A 146 10.53 6.05 -22.62
CA ASP A 146 11.71 6.26 -23.46
C ASP A 146 12.76 7.16 -22.79
N LYS A 147 12.56 7.50 -21.52
CA LYS A 147 13.47 8.32 -20.75
C LYS A 147 14.03 7.54 -19.56
N PRO A 148 15.35 7.59 -19.34
CA PRO A 148 15.96 6.96 -18.19
C PRO A 148 15.55 7.68 -16.90
N ILE A 149 15.51 6.92 -15.81
CA ILE A 149 15.44 7.49 -14.46
C ILE A 149 16.86 7.67 -13.97
N ASP A 150 17.21 8.89 -13.60
CA ASP A 150 18.53 9.24 -13.09
C ASP A 150 18.56 9.11 -11.55
N PHE A 151 19.40 8.22 -11.06
CA PHE A 151 19.60 8.01 -9.63
C PHE A 151 20.83 8.76 -9.08
N GLU A 152 21.68 9.31 -9.94
CA GLU A 152 22.88 10.05 -9.51
C GLU A 152 22.51 11.46 -8.99
N ILE A 153 21.54 12.11 -9.63
CA ILE A 153 21.04 13.42 -9.21
C ILE A 153 19.96 13.36 -8.13
N GLY A 154 19.59 12.15 -7.71
CA GLY A 154 18.57 11.92 -6.68
C GLY A 154 18.97 12.55 -5.34
N ARG A 155 18.13 13.48 -4.85
CA ARG A 155 18.42 14.22 -3.60
C ARG A 155 18.30 13.36 -2.36
N PHE A 156 17.31 12.46 -2.31
CA PHE A 156 17.05 11.65 -1.14
C PHE A 156 17.73 10.29 -1.24
N LYS A 157 18.70 10.08 -0.35
CA LYS A 157 19.36 8.78 -0.12
C LYS A 157 18.89 8.25 1.23
N PHE A 158 18.02 7.27 1.18
CA PHE A 158 17.36 6.70 2.35
C PHE A 158 18.26 5.65 3.00
N GLN A 159 18.63 5.88 4.24
CA GLN A 159 19.37 4.94 5.07
C GLN A 159 18.41 4.15 5.97
N PRO A 160 18.72 2.89 6.31
CA PRO A 160 17.95 2.18 7.32
C PRO A 160 17.81 2.98 8.61
N GLY A 161 16.64 2.95 9.20
CA GLY A 161 16.31 3.66 10.40
C GLY A 161 15.37 2.88 11.31
N GLU A 162 15.19 3.38 12.51
CA GLU A 162 14.23 2.79 13.44
C GLU A 162 12.80 3.06 13.00
N CYS A 163 11.96 2.01 13.05
CA CYS A 163 10.53 2.17 12.83
C CYS A 163 9.92 2.89 14.03
N LYS A 164 9.54 4.13 13.84
CA LYS A 164 8.75 4.86 14.84
C LYS A 164 7.35 4.25 14.90
N ASN A 165 6.90 3.97 16.10
CA ASN A 165 5.53 3.52 16.39
C ASN A 165 4.54 4.67 16.29
#